data_3d942614e339e70761a407bd95310cb0
#
_entry.id   3d942614e339e70761a407bd95310cb0
#
_cell.length_a   1.000
_cell.length_b   1.000
_cell.length_c   1.000
_cell.angle_alpha   90.00
_cell.angle_beta   90.00
_cell.angle_gamma   90.00
#
_symmetry.space_group_name_H-M   'P 1'
#
loop_
_entity.id
_entity.type
_entity.pdbx_description
1 polymer ?
#
loop_
_entity_poly.entity_id
_entity_poly.type
_entity_poly.pdbx_seq_one_letter_code
_entity_poly.pdbx_strand_id
1 'polypeptide(L)'
;VLDEVVITGTGEQKKITVTGAVSYANIAHLNVSPSGNLVNALAGNVPGVLSMQSSGAPGQNTSEFWIRGISTFGAKTSALVLVDGFERDMDDISIEDIESFQVLKDASETAIYGARGANGVVLITTKHGKPSKITISAKAETSYNTRTITPEFIDGPTYASLINEARITRNEEPVYQPDELYILKNGLDPDLLPNVDWMDEILKKGAMTYKASLNITGGSTNTRYFVSASYVEEEGMYKTDKEIEKQYNTNANARRWNYRMNADIDITKSTLLNVGISGMLKKVNDTGRGSSLVWNSLMGQTPVSIPKVYSNGYFPASEYNENYRDNPWIASTQTGYRQNWTNQIQTNVTLNQKLDFITEGLKFIGRFGYDTNNSNYINKLKAPERWKAERFRDSEGNLVFKRLNEEQKMTQSAGGSGDRHEFFEAELHYNRVFNKHHHVGSVLKYNQDSKIRTYNLGDDLKNSVPVRHQGFSGRFTYNWKYRYFVNFNFGYTGSENFAVGNQFGFFPAFSMAWNIAEE
;
A
#
# COMPACT_ATOMS: atom_id res chain seq x y z
N VAL A 1 -32.97 -5.35 -12.26
CA VAL A 1 -32.60 -4.50 -11.08
C VAL A 1 -33.11 -5.10 -9.78
N LEU A 2 -34.32 -5.75 -9.77
CA LEU A 2 -34.87 -6.33 -8.53
C LEU A 2 -34.15 -7.61 -8.05
N ASP A 3 -33.46 -8.32 -8.93
CA ASP A 3 -32.75 -9.57 -8.62
C ASP A 3 -31.22 -9.42 -8.53
N GLU A 4 -30.70 -8.19 -8.54
CA GLU A 4 -29.29 -7.93 -8.34
C GLU A 4 -28.88 -8.31 -6.92
N VAL A 5 -27.96 -9.28 -6.82
CA VAL A 5 -27.41 -9.75 -5.53
C VAL A 5 -26.14 -8.99 -5.23
N VAL A 6 -26.01 -8.57 -3.99
CA VAL A 6 -24.85 -7.87 -3.48
C VAL A 6 -24.26 -8.61 -2.28
N ILE A 7 -22.95 -8.53 -2.11
CA ILE A 7 -22.27 -9.10 -0.97
C ILE A 7 -22.28 -8.06 0.15
N THR A 8 -22.72 -8.42 1.32
CA THR A 8 -22.69 -7.58 2.51
C THR A 8 -21.83 -8.23 3.58
N GLY A 9 -21.65 -7.57 4.72
CA GLY A 9 -20.90 -8.13 5.85
C GLY A 9 -21.46 -9.46 6.40
N THR A 10 -22.67 -9.83 6.01
CA THR A 10 -23.33 -11.07 6.41
C THR A 10 -23.62 -12.02 5.23
N GLY A 11 -22.89 -11.84 4.12
CA GLY A 11 -23.06 -12.67 2.92
C GLY A 11 -23.92 -12.03 1.83
N GLU A 12 -24.38 -12.84 0.91
CA GLU A 12 -25.16 -12.40 -0.26
C GLU A 12 -26.58 -11.93 0.13
N GLN A 13 -26.98 -10.78 -0.39
CA GLN A 13 -28.31 -10.21 -0.22
C GLN A 13 -28.84 -9.63 -1.53
N LYS A 14 -30.16 -9.59 -1.72
CA LYS A 14 -30.73 -8.80 -2.81
C LYS A 14 -30.49 -7.31 -2.55
N LYS A 15 -30.00 -6.59 -3.53
CA LYS A 15 -29.69 -5.14 -3.43
C LYS A 15 -30.85 -4.32 -2.86
N ILE A 16 -32.09 -4.67 -3.24
CA ILE A 16 -33.30 -4.00 -2.74
C ILE A 16 -33.52 -4.18 -1.23
N THR A 17 -32.90 -5.17 -0.59
CA THR A 17 -33.04 -5.42 0.86
C THR A 17 -31.96 -4.75 1.69
N VAL A 18 -30.98 -4.11 1.07
CA VAL A 18 -29.88 -3.40 1.75
C VAL A 18 -30.37 -2.00 2.14
N THR A 19 -30.44 -1.73 3.43
CA THR A 19 -30.93 -0.46 3.98
C THR A 19 -29.83 0.54 4.32
N GLY A 20 -28.59 0.08 4.43
CA GLY A 20 -27.42 0.91 4.70
C GLY A 20 -26.75 1.44 3.42
N ALA A 21 -25.92 2.50 3.58
CA ALA A 21 -25.17 3.06 2.47
C ALA A 21 -23.96 2.19 2.11
N VAL A 22 -24.06 1.48 0.98
CA VAL A 22 -23.00 0.67 0.39
C VAL A 22 -22.58 1.29 -0.94
N SER A 23 -21.28 1.46 -1.15
CA SER A 23 -20.74 1.87 -2.45
C SER A 23 -20.07 0.69 -3.14
N TYR A 24 -20.26 0.60 -4.45
CA TYR A 24 -19.66 -0.40 -5.31
C TYR A 24 -18.64 0.26 -6.22
N ALA A 25 -17.46 -0.32 -6.34
CA ALA A 25 -16.49 0.11 -7.33
C ALA A 25 -16.72 -0.65 -8.65
N ASN A 26 -16.61 0.08 -9.75
CA ASN A 26 -16.57 -0.57 -11.06
C ASN A 26 -15.15 -1.08 -11.30
N ILE A 27 -14.96 -2.40 -11.25
CA ILE A 27 -13.64 -3.03 -11.43
C ILE A 27 -13.01 -2.70 -12.78
N ALA A 28 -13.83 -2.52 -13.84
CA ALA A 28 -13.31 -2.12 -15.15
C ALA A 28 -12.63 -0.73 -15.10
N HIS A 29 -13.17 0.20 -14.32
CA HIS A 29 -12.55 1.52 -14.13
C HIS A 29 -11.26 1.44 -13.27
N LEU A 30 -11.23 0.58 -12.27
CA LEU A 30 -10.02 0.36 -11.46
C LEU A 30 -8.89 -0.21 -12.31
N ASN A 31 -9.19 -1.10 -13.25
CA ASN A 31 -8.21 -1.71 -14.15
C ASN A 31 -7.60 -0.75 -15.19
N VAL A 32 -8.22 0.39 -15.44
CA VAL A 32 -7.67 1.43 -16.34
C VAL A 32 -6.57 2.23 -15.65
N SER A 33 -6.50 2.21 -14.33
CA SER A 33 -5.45 2.92 -13.60
C SER A 33 -4.04 2.41 -13.99
N PRO A 34 -3.11 3.30 -14.35
CA PRO A 34 -1.73 2.92 -14.65
C PRO A 34 -0.99 2.39 -13.41
N SER A 35 -1.49 2.67 -12.21
CA SER A 35 -0.90 2.18 -10.96
C SER A 35 -0.96 0.65 -10.87
N GLY A 36 0.13 0.04 -10.42
CA GLY A 36 0.18 -1.37 -10.06
C GLY A 36 -0.48 -1.68 -8.71
N ASN A 37 -0.95 -0.66 -7.98
CA ASN A 37 -1.48 -0.75 -6.64
C ASN A 37 -2.99 -0.44 -6.63
N LEU A 38 -3.78 -1.34 -6.01
CA LEU A 38 -5.23 -1.21 -5.92
C LEU A 38 -5.65 0.08 -5.19
N VAL A 39 -4.98 0.42 -4.08
CA VAL A 39 -5.37 1.59 -3.25
C VAL A 39 -5.25 2.89 -4.04
N ASN A 40 -4.24 3.00 -4.90
CA ASN A 40 -4.07 4.18 -5.75
C ASN A 40 -5.18 4.31 -6.81
N ALA A 41 -5.76 3.19 -7.23
CA ALA A 41 -6.87 3.16 -8.18
C ALA A 41 -8.21 3.57 -7.55
N LEU A 42 -8.33 3.63 -6.22
CA LEU A 42 -9.58 4.00 -5.52
C LEU A 42 -9.88 5.49 -5.59
N ALA A 43 -8.84 6.34 -5.69
CA ALA A 43 -8.99 7.79 -5.73
C ALA A 43 -9.92 8.21 -6.88
N GLY A 44 -11.00 8.91 -6.56
CA GLY A 44 -11.99 9.37 -7.55
C GLY A 44 -12.92 8.28 -8.13
N ASN A 45 -12.67 6.99 -7.88
CA ASN A 45 -13.45 5.88 -8.43
C ASN A 45 -14.48 5.30 -7.44
N VAL A 46 -14.35 5.58 -6.14
CA VAL A 46 -15.26 5.06 -5.11
C VAL A 46 -15.85 6.22 -4.31
N PRO A 47 -17.17 6.50 -4.45
CA PRO A 47 -17.80 7.60 -3.72
C PRO A 47 -17.65 7.46 -2.20
N GLY A 48 -17.15 8.53 -1.54
CA GLY A 48 -16.95 8.59 -0.09
C GLY A 48 -15.64 7.96 0.40
N VAL A 49 -14.76 7.53 -0.48
CA VAL A 49 -13.38 7.15 -0.18
C VAL A 49 -12.48 8.35 -0.48
N LEU A 50 -11.73 8.79 0.52
CA LEU A 50 -10.65 9.76 0.41
C LEU A 50 -9.34 9.00 0.34
N SER A 51 -8.48 9.34 -0.58
CA SER A 51 -7.18 8.69 -0.75
C SER A 51 -6.10 9.75 -0.95
N MET A 52 -4.96 9.54 -0.29
CA MET A 52 -3.81 10.43 -0.37
C MET A 52 -2.54 9.62 -0.62
N GLN A 53 -1.88 9.91 -1.72
CA GLN A 53 -0.57 9.35 -2.04
C GLN A 53 0.53 10.31 -1.57
N SER A 54 1.33 9.91 -0.60
CA SER A 54 2.41 10.72 -0.04
C SER A 54 3.73 10.57 -0.79
N SER A 55 3.91 9.51 -1.55
CA SER A 55 5.13 9.22 -2.32
C SER A 55 4.80 8.58 -3.66
N GLY A 56 5.58 8.92 -4.69
CA GLY A 56 5.57 8.23 -5.98
C GLY A 56 6.75 7.27 -6.17
N ALA A 57 7.60 7.07 -5.14
CA ALA A 57 8.76 6.21 -5.24
C ALA A 57 8.35 4.74 -5.41
N PRO A 58 9.02 3.97 -6.29
CA PRO A 58 8.70 2.57 -6.51
C PRO A 58 8.66 1.75 -5.22
N GLY A 59 7.58 1.00 -5.03
CA GLY A 59 7.35 0.17 -3.85
C GLY A 59 7.04 0.90 -2.55
N GLN A 60 7.02 2.24 -2.56
CA GLN A 60 6.62 3.14 -1.47
C GLN A 60 5.49 4.09 -1.91
N ASN A 61 4.82 3.77 -3.00
CA ASN A 61 3.81 4.59 -3.65
C ASN A 61 2.37 4.22 -3.28
N THR A 62 2.18 3.46 -2.21
CA THR A 62 0.85 3.11 -1.70
C THR A 62 0.17 4.31 -1.08
N SER A 63 -1.07 4.55 -1.47
CA SER A 63 -1.91 5.59 -0.87
C SER A 63 -2.47 5.16 0.49
N GLU A 64 -2.58 6.10 1.41
CA GLU A 64 -3.47 5.96 2.55
C GLU A 64 -4.90 6.29 2.13
N PHE A 65 -5.90 5.63 2.72
CA PHE A 65 -7.29 5.90 2.40
C PHE A 65 -8.19 5.90 3.65
N TRP A 66 -9.26 6.66 3.59
CA TRP A 66 -10.26 6.80 4.65
C TRP A 66 -11.66 6.79 4.06
N ILE A 67 -12.62 6.26 4.82
CA ILE A 67 -14.03 6.27 4.45
C ILE A 67 -14.71 7.40 5.20
N ARG A 68 -15.27 8.39 4.47
CA ARG A 68 -15.91 9.61 5.00
C ARG A 68 -15.00 10.48 5.89
N GLY A 69 -13.67 10.29 5.81
CA GLY A 69 -12.69 11.06 6.56
C GLY A 69 -12.11 10.31 7.77
N ILE A 70 -11.29 11.02 8.55
CA ILE A 70 -10.66 10.50 9.76
C ILE A 70 -11.64 10.67 10.92
N SER A 71 -12.10 9.55 11.51
CA SER A 71 -13.12 9.55 12.57
C SER A 71 -12.54 9.25 13.96
N THR A 72 -11.26 8.89 14.08
CA THR A 72 -10.62 8.49 15.35
C THR A 72 -9.38 9.31 15.65
N PHE A 73 -9.17 9.65 16.93
CA PHE A 73 -7.95 10.29 17.43
C PHE A 73 -7.10 9.29 18.21
N GLY A 74 -5.82 9.18 17.86
CA GLY A 74 -4.84 8.37 18.60
C GLY A 74 -5.00 6.84 18.47
N ALA A 75 -5.94 6.37 17.63
CA ALA A 75 -6.15 4.97 17.32
C ALA A 75 -5.94 4.71 15.82
N LYS A 76 -6.03 3.45 15.41
CA LYS A 76 -5.94 3.06 13.98
C LYS A 76 -7.03 3.80 13.18
N THR A 77 -6.65 4.60 12.20
CA THR A 77 -7.56 5.42 11.38
C THR A 77 -8.02 4.71 10.11
N SER A 78 -7.36 3.60 9.72
CA SER A 78 -7.67 2.85 8.51
C SER A 78 -8.97 2.04 8.66
N ALA A 79 -9.71 1.91 7.55
CA ALA A 79 -10.86 1.02 7.46
C ALA A 79 -10.45 -0.45 7.64
N LEU A 80 -11.39 -1.29 8.07
CA LEU A 80 -11.22 -2.74 8.08
C LEU A 80 -11.35 -3.26 6.65
N VAL A 81 -10.35 -3.99 6.15
CA VAL A 81 -10.37 -4.62 4.83
C VAL A 81 -10.54 -6.12 4.98
N LEU A 82 -11.55 -6.66 4.31
CA LEU A 82 -11.84 -8.09 4.27
C LEU A 82 -11.75 -8.60 2.84
N VAL A 83 -10.90 -9.59 2.62
CA VAL A 83 -10.72 -10.30 1.35
C VAL A 83 -11.28 -11.70 1.51
N ASP A 84 -12.35 -12.01 0.80
CA ASP A 84 -13.11 -13.27 0.92
C ASP A 84 -13.52 -13.60 2.37
N GLY A 85 -13.75 -12.54 3.19
CA GLY A 85 -14.11 -12.64 4.60
C GLY A 85 -12.95 -12.62 5.58
N PHE A 86 -11.69 -12.61 5.14
CA PHE A 86 -10.49 -12.59 5.98
C PHE A 86 -9.88 -11.18 6.02
N GLU A 87 -9.44 -10.73 7.21
CA GLU A 87 -8.72 -9.45 7.32
C GLU A 87 -7.35 -9.55 6.67
N ARG A 88 -7.15 -8.80 5.60
CA ARG A 88 -5.92 -8.78 4.79
C ARG A 88 -5.65 -7.39 4.26
N ASP A 89 -4.39 -7.11 3.97
CA ASP A 89 -4.02 -5.84 3.35
C ASP A 89 -4.43 -5.80 1.87
N MET A 90 -4.99 -4.68 1.46
CA MET A 90 -5.49 -4.46 0.10
C MET A 90 -4.35 -4.36 -0.92
N ASP A 91 -3.16 -3.90 -0.48
CA ASP A 91 -1.98 -3.73 -1.33
C ASP A 91 -1.41 -5.04 -1.86
N ASP A 92 -1.74 -6.15 -1.20
CA ASP A 92 -1.22 -7.47 -1.53
C ASP A 92 -1.97 -8.14 -2.68
N ILE A 93 -3.08 -7.51 -3.14
CA ILE A 93 -3.98 -8.10 -4.13
C ILE A 93 -3.72 -7.50 -5.51
N SER A 94 -3.69 -8.35 -6.54
CA SER A 94 -3.75 -7.88 -7.92
C SER A 94 -5.18 -7.42 -8.26
N ILE A 95 -5.32 -6.27 -8.91
CA ILE A 95 -6.62 -5.77 -9.38
C ILE A 95 -7.29 -6.78 -10.31
N GLU A 96 -6.51 -7.52 -11.10
CA GLU A 96 -6.99 -8.55 -12.03
C GLU A 96 -7.67 -9.74 -11.33
N ASP A 97 -7.40 -9.94 -10.01
CA ASP A 97 -7.99 -11.02 -9.22
C ASP A 97 -9.36 -10.67 -8.62
N ILE A 98 -9.78 -9.40 -8.70
CA ILE A 98 -10.96 -8.91 -8.02
C ILE A 98 -12.22 -9.15 -8.88
N GLU A 99 -13.24 -9.77 -8.28
CA GLU A 99 -14.59 -9.90 -8.83
C GLU A 99 -15.48 -8.72 -8.41
N SER A 100 -15.46 -8.35 -7.12
CA SER A 100 -16.23 -7.23 -6.58
C SER A 100 -15.49 -6.47 -5.50
N PHE A 101 -15.75 -5.16 -5.43
CA PHE A 101 -15.21 -4.25 -4.42
C PHE A 101 -16.34 -3.40 -3.86
N GLN A 102 -16.51 -3.43 -2.56
CA GLN A 102 -17.63 -2.78 -1.87
C GLN A 102 -17.13 -2.06 -0.62
N VAL A 103 -17.77 -0.94 -0.29
CA VAL A 103 -17.47 -0.14 0.89
C VAL A 103 -18.73 0.04 1.72
N LEU A 104 -18.73 -0.51 2.93
CA LEU A 104 -19.76 -0.34 3.94
C LEU A 104 -19.45 0.93 4.75
N LYS A 105 -20.37 1.89 4.73
CA LYS A 105 -20.14 3.23 5.29
C LYS A 105 -20.95 3.53 6.53
N ASP A 106 -22.06 2.82 6.74
CA ASP A 106 -23.00 3.08 7.80
C ASP A 106 -22.89 2.07 8.93
N ALA A 107 -23.11 2.51 10.17
CA ALA A 107 -23.09 1.68 11.36
C ALA A 107 -24.09 0.50 11.26
N SER A 108 -25.20 0.69 10.55
CA SER A 108 -26.17 -0.39 10.29
C SER A 108 -25.57 -1.58 9.55
N GLU A 109 -24.53 -1.39 8.74
CA GLU A 109 -23.86 -2.48 8.03
C GLU A 109 -22.55 -2.91 8.72
N THR A 110 -21.90 -2.01 9.50
CA THR A 110 -20.59 -2.28 10.10
C THR A 110 -20.65 -2.76 11.55
N ALA A 111 -21.80 -2.65 12.25
CA ALA A 111 -21.97 -3.03 13.66
C ALA A 111 -21.58 -4.49 13.96
N ILE A 112 -21.74 -5.42 13.01
CA ILE A 112 -21.35 -6.82 13.14
C ILE A 112 -19.84 -7.02 13.32
N TYR A 113 -19.02 -6.02 12.99
CA TYR A 113 -17.58 -6.00 13.18
C TYR A 113 -17.14 -5.29 14.46
N GLY A 114 -18.13 -4.79 15.25
CA GLY A 114 -17.89 -4.08 16.50
C GLY A 114 -17.01 -2.85 16.30
N ALA A 115 -16.12 -2.58 17.26
CA ALA A 115 -15.20 -1.43 17.21
C ALA A 115 -14.27 -1.42 15.97
N ARG A 116 -13.95 -2.59 15.42
CA ARG A 116 -13.10 -2.69 14.19
C ARG A 116 -13.77 -2.12 12.94
N GLY A 117 -15.12 -2.11 12.92
CA GLY A 117 -15.91 -1.53 11.83
C GLY A 117 -16.15 -0.02 11.93
N ALA A 118 -15.67 0.65 12.99
CA ALA A 118 -15.95 2.07 13.27
C ALA A 118 -15.49 3.03 12.16
N ASN A 119 -14.39 2.74 11.48
CA ASN A 119 -13.84 3.54 10.37
C ASN A 119 -14.36 3.07 8.99
N GLY A 120 -15.44 2.27 8.96
CA GLY A 120 -15.96 1.64 7.75
C GLY A 120 -15.28 0.30 7.45
N VAL A 121 -15.88 -0.44 6.52
CA VAL A 121 -15.41 -1.76 6.11
C VAL A 121 -15.34 -1.85 4.59
N VAL A 122 -14.23 -2.36 4.08
CA VAL A 122 -14.05 -2.69 2.66
C VAL A 122 -14.20 -4.20 2.50
N LEU A 123 -15.08 -4.61 1.60
CA LEU A 123 -15.28 -6.01 1.23
C LEU A 123 -14.74 -6.23 -0.19
N ILE A 124 -13.80 -7.13 -0.33
CA ILE A 124 -13.22 -7.54 -1.60
C ILE A 124 -13.54 -9.01 -1.80
N THR A 125 -14.18 -9.33 -2.91
CA THR A 125 -14.38 -10.71 -3.34
C THR A 125 -13.45 -10.99 -4.49
N THR A 126 -12.74 -12.10 -4.43
CA THR A 126 -11.82 -12.52 -5.49
C THR A 126 -12.54 -13.39 -6.52
N LYS A 127 -11.97 -13.48 -7.71
CA LYS A 127 -12.53 -14.29 -8.80
C LYS A 127 -12.52 -15.78 -8.47
N HIS A 128 -13.59 -16.46 -8.80
CA HIS A 128 -13.78 -17.90 -8.73
C HIS A 128 -13.96 -18.51 -10.12
N GLY A 129 -13.80 -19.82 -10.22
CA GLY A 129 -14.06 -20.55 -11.44
C GLY A 129 -15.55 -20.62 -11.78
N LYS A 130 -15.86 -20.83 -13.06
CA LYS A 130 -17.23 -21.04 -13.55
C LYS A 130 -17.30 -22.38 -14.28
N PRO A 131 -18.46 -23.06 -14.28
CA PRO A 131 -18.65 -24.27 -15.09
C PRO A 131 -18.53 -23.93 -16.57
N SER A 132 -17.34 -24.03 -17.13
CA SER A 132 -17.04 -23.66 -18.51
C SER A 132 -15.82 -24.42 -19.02
N LYS A 133 -15.61 -24.41 -20.34
CA LYS A 133 -14.31 -24.78 -20.93
C LYS A 133 -13.23 -23.87 -20.39
N ILE A 134 -12.01 -24.37 -20.40
CA ILE A 134 -10.83 -23.60 -19.97
C ILE A 134 -10.73 -22.33 -20.81
N THR A 135 -10.66 -21.19 -20.12
CA THR A 135 -10.40 -19.87 -20.71
C THR A 135 -9.09 -19.35 -20.16
N ILE A 136 -8.19 -18.97 -21.05
CA ILE A 136 -6.88 -18.39 -20.72
C ILE A 136 -6.91 -16.94 -21.18
N SER A 137 -6.59 -16.01 -20.29
CA SER A 137 -6.43 -14.59 -20.58
C SER A 137 -5.04 -14.15 -20.16
N ALA A 138 -4.29 -13.61 -21.12
CA ALA A 138 -2.97 -13.03 -20.88
C ALA A 138 -2.98 -11.55 -21.27
N LYS A 139 -2.39 -10.70 -20.44
CA LYS A 139 -2.29 -9.26 -20.65
C LYS A 139 -0.87 -8.78 -20.35
N ALA A 140 -0.34 -7.92 -21.20
CA ALA A 140 0.94 -7.23 -20.97
C ALA A 140 0.75 -5.75 -21.24
N GLU A 141 1.26 -4.90 -20.37
CA GLU A 141 1.15 -3.45 -20.42
C GLU A 141 2.48 -2.80 -20.09
N THR A 142 2.77 -1.70 -20.74
CA THR A 142 3.89 -0.81 -20.41
C THR A 142 3.37 0.60 -20.23
N SER A 143 3.91 1.33 -19.25
CA SER A 143 3.57 2.72 -18.98
C SER A 143 4.84 3.53 -18.83
N TYR A 144 4.85 4.73 -19.39
CA TYR A 144 5.89 5.71 -19.12
C TYR A 144 5.36 6.74 -18.14
N ASN A 145 5.91 6.73 -16.93
CA ASN A 145 5.48 7.62 -15.84
C ASN A 145 6.35 8.87 -15.82
N THR A 146 5.73 10.03 -15.74
CA THR A 146 6.41 11.32 -15.59
C THR A 146 6.11 11.94 -14.24
N ARG A 147 6.96 12.85 -13.81
CA ARG A 147 6.72 13.65 -12.60
C ARG A 147 5.54 14.60 -12.84
N THR A 148 4.61 14.65 -11.92
CA THR A 148 3.45 15.57 -12.00
C THR A 148 3.82 16.99 -11.60
N ILE A 149 4.70 17.11 -10.59
CA ILE A 149 5.21 18.40 -10.11
C ILE A 149 6.72 18.24 -9.88
N THR A 150 7.50 19.18 -10.38
CA THR A 150 8.92 19.33 -10.08
C THR A 150 9.12 20.72 -9.54
N PRO A 151 9.71 20.90 -8.35
CA PRO A 151 10.07 22.22 -7.88
C PRO A 151 11.05 22.89 -8.86
N GLU A 152 10.79 24.13 -9.20
CA GLU A 152 11.71 24.97 -9.99
C GLU A 152 12.54 25.81 -9.04
N PHE A 153 13.85 25.77 -9.24
CA PHE A 153 14.82 26.55 -8.47
C PHE A 153 15.47 27.57 -9.36
N ILE A 154 15.86 28.70 -8.77
CA ILE A 154 16.64 29.74 -9.45
C ILE A 154 18.07 29.24 -9.69
N ASP A 155 18.70 29.76 -10.74
CA ASP A 155 20.10 29.47 -11.05
C ASP A 155 21.09 30.16 -10.08
N GLY A 156 22.34 29.77 -10.16
CA GLY A 156 23.42 30.28 -9.30
C GLY A 156 23.63 31.80 -9.37
N PRO A 157 23.71 32.42 -10.56
CA PRO A 157 23.82 33.87 -10.69
C PRO A 157 22.67 34.63 -10.05
N THR A 158 21.44 34.20 -10.26
CA THR A 158 20.25 34.80 -9.65
C THR A 158 20.26 34.61 -8.12
N TYR A 159 20.58 33.40 -7.64
CA TYR A 159 20.70 33.14 -6.21
C TYR A 159 21.75 34.05 -5.55
N ALA A 160 22.96 34.15 -6.12
CA ALA A 160 24.02 34.97 -5.60
C ALA A 160 23.67 36.46 -5.55
N SER A 161 22.95 36.95 -6.59
CA SER A 161 22.47 38.35 -6.64
C SER A 161 21.43 38.63 -5.54
N LEU A 162 20.47 37.71 -5.34
CA LEU A 162 19.44 37.85 -4.30
C LEU A 162 20.02 37.77 -2.88
N ILE A 163 21.01 36.92 -2.64
CA ILE A 163 21.70 36.86 -1.36
C ILE A 163 22.43 38.17 -1.08
N ASN A 164 23.14 38.74 -2.07
CA ASN A 164 23.78 40.04 -1.93
C ASN A 164 22.76 41.15 -1.65
N GLU A 165 21.66 41.21 -2.34
CA GLU A 165 20.59 42.16 -2.09
C GLU A 165 20.03 42.04 -0.66
N ALA A 166 19.79 40.79 -0.19
CA ALA A 166 19.32 40.54 1.17
C ALA A 166 20.31 40.98 2.25
N ARG A 167 21.62 40.95 1.99
CA ARG A 167 22.68 41.44 2.89
C ARG A 167 22.75 42.97 2.88
N ILE A 168 22.85 43.55 1.71
CA ILE A 168 22.97 44.99 1.53
C ILE A 168 21.78 45.74 2.14
N THR A 169 20.55 45.23 1.97
CA THR A 169 19.33 45.82 2.57
C THR A 169 19.32 45.77 4.10
N ARG A 170 20.16 44.94 4.71
CA ARG A 170 20.39 44.86 6.17
C ARG A 170 21.63 45.59 6.63
N ASN A 171 22.27 46.39 5.77
CA ASN A 171 23.56 47.05 5.99
C ASN A 171 24.71 46.07 6.32
N GLU A 172 24.68 44.88 5.68
CA GLU A 172 25.72 43.87 5.76
C GLU A 172 26.54 43.86 4.46
N GLU A 173 27.78 43.38 4.53
CA GLU A 173 28.63 43.21 3.33
C GLU A 173 28.07 42.13 2.42
N PRO A 174 28.16 42.29 1.07
CA PRO A 174 27.76 41.29 0.11
C PRO A 174 28.57 40.00 0.27
N VAL A 175 27.95 38.84 0.03
CA VAL A 175 28.62 37.53 0.10
C VAL A 175 29.50 37.32 -1.12
N TYR A 176 29.01 37.72 -2.30
CA TYR A 176 29.69 37.55 -3.59
C TYR A 176 30.18 38.91 -4.09
N GLN A 177 31.47 38.99 -4.39
CA GLN A 177 32.07 40.19 -4.96
C GLN A 177 31.70 40.31 -6.48
N PRO A 178 31.83 41.48 -7.09
CA PRO A 178 31.46 41.67 -8.53
C PRO A 178 32.21 40.76 -9.49
N ASP A 179 33.47 40.45 -9.23
CA ASP A 179 34.27 39.50 -10.01
C ASP A 179 33.79 38.05 -9.81
N GLU A 180 33.45 37.64 -8.60
CA GLU A 180 32.84 36.31 -8.35
C GLU A 180 31.51 36.16 -9.06
N LEU A 181 30.64 37.20 -9.07
CA LEU A 181 29.40 37.20 -9.83
C LEU A 181 29.66 37.07 -11.35
N TYR A 182 30.69 37.72 -11.86
CA TYR A 182 31.10 37.61 -13.26
C TYR A 182 31.58 36.20 -13.60
N ILE A 183 32.44 35.61 -12.75
CA ILE A 183 32.94 34.24 -12.88
C ILE A 183 31.77 33.22 -12.87
N LEU A 184 30.87 33.36 -11.90
CA LEU A 184 29.69 32.51 -11.75
C LEU A 184 28.75 32.59 -12.96
N LYS A 185 28.45 33.81 -13.44
CA LYS A 185 27.58 34.05 -14.60
C LYS A 185 28.13 33.44 -15.89
N ASN A 186 29.45 33.44 -16.05
CA ASN A 186 30.11 32.94 -17.24
C ASN A 186 30.65 31.49 -17.09
N GLY A 187 30.45 30.84 -15.92
CA GLY A 187 30.89 29.48 -15.67
C GLY A 187 32.43 29.29 -15.75
N LEU A 188 33.21 30.28 -15.34
CA LEU A 188 34.65 30.28 -15.54
C LEU A 188 35.41 29.44 -14.48
N ASP A 189 34.82 29.21 -13.33
CA ASP A 189 35.38 28.36 -12.26
C ASP A 189 34.28 27.52 -11.60
N PRO A 190 33.85 26.42 -12.24
CA PRO A 190 32.76 25.58 -11.74
C PRO A 190 33.10 24.79 -10.47
N ASP A 191 34.39 24.70 -10.10
CA ASP A 191 34.81 24.02 -8.87
C ASP A 191 34.63 24.90 -7.64
N LEU A 192 34.93 26.21 -7.74
CA LEU A 192 34.78 27.14 -6.63
C LEU A 192 33.46 27.90 -6.61
N LEU A 193 32.91 28.18 -7.81
CA LEU A 193 31.65 28.91 -8.02
C LEU A 193 30.73 28.07 -8.93
N PRO A 194 30.22 26.94 -8.43
CA PRO A 194 29.36 26.08 -9.23
C PRO A 194 28.00 26.72 -9.51
N ASN A 195 27.38 26.28 -10.60
CA ASN A 195 25.99 26.58 -10.93
C ASN A 195 25.27 25.27 -11.29
N VAL A 196 24.74 24.59 -10.29
CA VAL A 196 24.19 23.23 -10.43
C VAL A 196 22.68 23.24 -10.38
N ASP A 197 22.03 22.76 -11.43
CA ASP A 197 20.61 22.37 -11.37
C ASP A 197 20.50 20.94 -10.79
N TRP A 198 20.33 20.86 -9.48
CA TRP A 198 20.26 19.59 -8.77
C TRP A 198 19.10 18.71 -9.21
N MET A 199 17.97 19.30 -9.61
CA MET A 199 16.82 18.52 -10.10
C MET A 199 17.13 17.84 -11.44
N ASP A 200 17.75 18.57 -12.37
CA ASP A 200 18.14 17.96 -13.65
C ASP A 200 19.29 16.99 -13.47
N GLU A 201 20.29 17.28 -12.60
CA GLU A 201 21.44 16.40 -12.38
C GLU A 201 21.06 15.03 -11.80
N ILE A 202 20.02 14.95 -10.96
CA ILE A 202 19.68 13.74 -10.22
C ILE A 202 18.49 13.01 -10.83
N LEU A 203 17.51 13.71 -11.41
CA LEU A 203 16.25 13.12 -11.80
C LEU A 203 16.15 12.90 -13.32
N LYS A 204 15.65 11.73 -13.70
CA LYS A 204 15.19 11.44 -15.07
C LYS A 204 13.86 12.16 -15.34
N LYS A 205 13.54 12.41 -16.61
CA LYS A 205 12.24 12.98 -16.99
C LYS A 205 11.08 12.04 -16.70
N GLY A 206 11.33 10.74 -16.71
CA GLY A 206 10.35 9.71 -16.39
C GLY A 206 10.99 8.33 -16.27
N ALA A 207 10.17 7.33 -15.98
CA ALA A 207 10.57 5.94 -15.79
C ALA A 207 9.48 4.98 -16.29
N MET A 208 9.87 3.76 -16.62
CA MET A 208 8.96 2.74 -17.13
C MET A 208 8.31 1.94 -16.01
N THR A 209 7.07 1.52 -16.24
CA THR A 209 6.41 0.47 -15.47
C THR A 209 5.97 -0.63 -16.44
N TYR A 210 6.26 -1.86 -16.08
CA TYR A 210 5.89 -3.06 -16.84
C TYR A 210 4.92 -3.88 -16.01
N LYS A 211 3.83 -4.35 -16.63
CA LYS A 211 2.85 -5.23 -16.01
C LYS A 211 2.59 -6.42 -16.92
N ALA A 212 2.49 -7.60 -16.34
CA ALA A 212 2.03 -8.80 -17.04
C ALA A 212 1.08 -9.58 -16.14
N SER A 213 0.03 -10.14 -16.71
CA SER A 213 -0.90 -11.01 -15.99
C SER A 213 -1.34 -12.19 -16.85
N LEU A 214 -1.54 -13.33 -16.20
CA LEU A 214 -2.07 -14.55 -16.78
C LEU A 214 -3.19 -15.07 -15.87
N ASN A 215 -4.37 -15.25 -16.44
CA ASN A 215 -5.53 -15.77 -15.73
C ASN A 215 -6.06 -17.01 -16.46
N ILE A 216 -6.32 -18.07 -15.70
CA ILE A 216 -6.87 -19.33 -16.20
C ILE A 216 -8.14 -19.62 -15.38
N THR A 217 -9.26 -19.74 -16.03
CA THR A 217 -10.53 -20.10 -15.40
C THR A 217 -11.20 -21.24 -16.14
N GLY A 218 -11.89 -22.09 -15.41
CA GLY A 218 -12.62 -23.21 -16.00
C GLY A 218 -13.24 -24.10 -14.94
N GLY A 219 -13.82 -25.19 -15.37
CA GLY A 219 -14.33 -26.21 -14.47
C GLY A 219 -15.50 -26.99 -15.02
N SER A 220 -15.88 -28.02 -14.28
CA SER A 220 -17.09 -28.80 -14.47
C SER A 220 -18.20 -28.31 -13.54
N THR A 221 -19.33 -29.03 -13.53
CA THR A 221 -20.42 -28.80 -12.58
C THR A 221 -20.00 -29.02 -11.14
N ASN A 222 -19.04 -29.93 -10.89
CA ASN A 222 -18.65 -30.34 -9.53
C ASN A 222 -17.34 -29.69 -9.07
N THR A 223 -16.51 -29.20 -9.99
CA THR A 223 -15.21 -28.58 -9.62
C THR A 223 -14.95 -27.39 -10.54
N ARG A 224 -14.74 -26.24 -9.97
CA ARG A 224 -14.44 -24.98 -10.68
C ARG A 224 -13.16 -24.40 -10.12
N TYR A 225 -12.38 -23.76 -10.96
CA TYR A 225 -11.10 -23.20 -10.54
C TYR A 225 -10.81 -21.88 -11.24
N PHE A 226 -10.11 -21.02 -10.52
CA PHE A 226 -9.48 -19.81 -11.02
C PHE A 226 -8.02 -19.82 -10.58
N VAL A 227 -7.11 -19.60 -11.52
CA VAL A 227 -5.67 -19.49 -11.26
C VAL A 227 -5.16 -18.22 -11.92
N SER A 228 -4.42 -17.41 -11.18
CA SER A 228 -3.78 -16.21 -11.70
C SER A 228 -2.31 -16.12 -11.31
N ALA A 229 -1.56 -15.45 -12.17
CA ALA A 229 -0.20 -14.99 -11.88
C ALA A 229 -0.03 -13.59 -12.46
N SER A 230 0.56 -12.67 -11.70
CA SER A 230 0.86 -11.32 -12.19
C SER A 230 2.25 -10.86 -11.77
N TYR A 231 2.82 -10.01 -12.60
CA TYR A 231 4.11 -9.38 -12.42
C TYR A 231 3.99 -7.87 -12.64
N VAL A 232 4.57 -7.09 -11.75
CA VAL A 232 4.67 -5.64 -11.87
C VAL A 232 6.12 -5.24 -11.58
N GLU A 233 6.72 -4.47 -12.46
CA GLU A 233 8.02 -3.83 -12.27
C GLU A 233 7.90 -2.33 -12.45
N GLU A 234 8.32 -1.58 -11.43
CA GLU A 234 8.34 -0.13 -11.41
C GLU A 234 9.79 0.35 -11.36
N GLU A 235 10.23 1.11 -12.34
CA GLU A 235 11.54 1.74 -12.35
C GLU A 235 11.50 3.10 -11.65
N GLY A 236 12.59 3.47 -10.99
CA GLY A 236 12.74 4.78 -10.37
C GLY A 236 13.30 5.84 -11.30
N MET A 237 13.15 7.09 -10.88
CA MET A 237 13.50 8.26 -11.67
C MET A 237 14.87 8.85 -11.31
N TYR A 238 15.72 8.18 -10.52
CA TYR A 238 17.07 8.66 -10.27
C TYR A 238 17.99 8.35 -11.44
N LYS A 239 18.85 9.31 -11.79
CA LYS A 239 20.01 9.06 -12.66
C LYS A 239 21.02 8.19 -11.90
N THR A 240 21.74 7.34 -12.59
CA THR A 240 22.71 6.40 -12.03
C THR A 240 24.13 6.75 -12.51
N ASP A 241 25.11 6.39 -11.73
CA ASP A 241 26.50 6.43 -12.12
C ASP A 241 26.83 5.16 -12.94
N LYS A 242 27.31 5.32 -14.18
CA LYS A 242 27.57 4.20 -15.11
C LYS A 242 28.61 3.20 -14.59
N GLU A 243 29.60 3.65 -13.84
CA GLU A 243 30.63 2.74 -13.32
C GLU A 243 30.09 1.95 -12.11
N ILE A 244 29.28 2.60 -11.27
CA ILE A 244 28.61 1.94 -10.13
C ILE A 244 27.55 0.94 -10.66
N GLU A 245 26.81 1.32 -11.70
CA GLU A 245 25.73 0.47 -12.27
C GLU A 245 26.25 -0.89 -12.79
N LYS A 246 27.51 -0.96 -13.23
CA LYS A 246 28.17 -2.24 -13.58
C LYS A 246 28.31 -3.19 -12.39
N GLN A 247 28.30 -2.69 -11.17
CA GLN A 247 28.49 -3.47 -9.96
C GLN A 247 27.16 -3.75 -9.25
N TYR A 248 26.31 -2.72 -9.10
CA TYR A 248 25.00 -2.81 -8.46
C TYR A 248 24.11 -1.62 -8.85
N ASN A 249 22.80 -1.83 -8.76
CA ASN A 249 21.83 -0.78 -9.08
C ASN A 249 21.53 0.05 -7.83
N THR A 250 21.72 1.37 -7.91
CA THR A 250 21.41 2.34 -6.86
C THR A 250 20.05 3.01 -7.06
N ASN A 251 19.44 2.87 -8.24
CA ASN A 251 18.12 3.46 -8.50
C ASN A 251 17.04 2.76 -7.68
N ALA A 252 16.08 3.52 -7.19
CA ALA A 252 14.89 2.94 -6.60
C ALA A 252 14.12 2.13 -7.66
N ASN A 253 13.75 0.90 -7.34
CA ASN A 253 12.88 0.08 -8.17
C ASN A 253 12.10 -0.91 -7.32
N ALA A 254 10.96 -1.34 -7.82
CA ALA A 254 10.14 -2.34 -7.17
C ALA A 254 9.70 -3.42 -8.16
N ARG A 255 9.77 -4.67 -7.72
CA ARG A 255 9.25 -5.83 -8.45
C ARG A 255 8.29 -6.57 -7.55
N ARG A 256 7.11 -6.90 -8.10
CA ARG A 256 6.08 -7.63 -7.37
C ARG A 256 5.56 -8.77 -8.23
N TRP A 257 5.51 -9.96 -7.66
CA TRP A 257 4.87 -11.15 -8.20
C TRP A 257 3.69 -11.50 -7.31
N ASN A 258 2.52 -11.66 -7.88
CA ASN A 258 1.35 -12.18 -7.20
C ASN A 258 0.92 -13.49 -7.86
N TYR A 259 0.40 -14.42 -7.06
CA TYR A 259 -0.24 -15.62 -7.55
C TYR A 259 -1.48 -15.91 -6.71
N ARG A 260 -2.48 -16.52 -7.33
CA ARG A 260 -3.71 -16.94 -6.68
C ARG A 260 -4.25 -18.20 -7.32
N MET A 261 -4.80 -19.07 -6.49
CA MET A 261 -5.58 -20.23 -6.90
C MET A 261 -6.82 -20.31 -6.02
N ASN A 262 -7.99 -20.30 -6.61
CA ASN A 262 -9.27 -20.57 -5.96
C ASN A 262 -9.87 -21.82 -6.59
N ALA A 263 -10.29 -22.78 -5.77
CA ALA A 263 -10.96 -24.00 -6.19
C ALA A 263 -12.28 -24.18 -5.42
N ASP A 264 -13.36 -24.40 -6.13
CA ASP A 264 -14.69 -24.66 -5.60
C ASP A 264 -15.07 -26.11 -5.93
N ILE A 265 -15.31 -26.91 -4.90
CA ILE A 265 -15.52 -28.36 -5.02
C ILE A 265 -16.87 -28.70 -4.38
N ASP A 266 -17.85 -29.11 -5.19
CA ASP A 266 -19.11 -29.65 -4.70
C ASP A 266 -18.87 -31.09 -4.24
N ILE A 267 -18.60 -31.28 -2.93
CA ILE A 267 -18.39 -32.60 -2.33
C ILE A 267 -19.68 -33.42 -2.41
N THR A 268 -20.81 -32.76 -2.13
CA THR A 268 -22.15 -33.29 -2.30
C THR A 268 -23.07 -32.20 -2.86
N LYS A 269 -24.33 -32.54 -3.15
CA LYS A 269 -25.34 -31.56 -3.58
C LYS A 269 -25.64 -30.46 -2.53
N SER A 270 -25.32 -30.74 -1.25
CA SER A 270 -25.54 -29.83 -0.13
C SER A 270 -24.24 -29.27 0.46
N THR A 271 -23.06 -29.78 0.04
CA THR A 271 -21.77 -29.44 0.63
C THR A 271 -20.82 -28.87 -0.43
N LEU A 272 -20.46 -27.60 -0.30
CA LEU A 272 -19.47 -26.92 -1.14
C LEU A 272 -18.22 -26.61 -0.28
N LEU A 273 -17.07 -27.01 -0.77
CA LEU A 273 -15.76 -26.67 -0.21
C LEU A 273 -15.08 -25.66 -1.14
N ASN A 274 -14.72 -24.49 -0.61
CA ASN A 274 -13.88 -23.52 -1.30
C ASN A 274 -12.47 -23.56 -0.67
N VAL A 275 -11.44 -23.69 -1.49
CA VAL A 275 -10.04 -23.67 -1.08
C VAL A 275 -9.33 -22.58 -1.85
N GLY A 276 -8.70 -21.65 -1.14
CA GLY A 276 -7.93 -20.56 -1.72
C GLY A 276 -6.48 -20.57 -1.22
N ILE A 277 -5.55 -20.36 -2.13
CA ILE A 277 -4.15 -20.09 -1.84
C ILE A 277 -3.75 -18.87 -2.65
N SER A 278 -3.17 -17.88 -2.00
CA SER A 278 -2.59 -16.73 -2.69
C SER A 278 -1.29 -16.31 -2.04
N GLY A 279 -0.48 -15.58 -2.78
CA GLY A 279 0.75 -15.05 -2.24
C GLY A 279 1.31 -13.92 -3.06
N MET A 280 2.24 -13.22 -2.42
CA MET A 280 2.97 -12.11 -2.99
C MET A 280 4.45 -12.24 -2.65
N LEU A 281 5.30 -12.00 -3.64
CA LEU A 281 6.72 -11.75 -3.46
C LEU A 281 7.01 -10.33 -3.97
N LYS A 282 7.43 -9.44 -3.07
CA LYS A 282 7.80 -8.05 -3.40
C LYS A 282 9.26 -7.82 -3.09
N LYS A 283 9.99 -7.29 -4.06
CA LYS A 283 11.37 -6.84 -3.90
C LYS A 283 11.42 -5.34 -4.15
N VAL A 284 11.94 -4.57 -3.21
CA VAL A 284 12.17 -3.14 -3.33
C VAL A 284 13.65 -2.88 -3.20
N ASN A 285 14.21 -2.16 -4.17
CA ASN A 285 15.57 -1.63 -4.11
C ASN A 285 15.50 -0.12 -3.90
N ASP A 286 16.43 0.43 -3.09
CA ASP A 286 16.55 1.86 -2.85
C ASP A 286 18.03 2.24 -2.74
N THR A 287 18.33 3.54 -2.76
CA THR A 287 19.67 4.08 -2.54
C THR A 287 20.19 3.67 -1.17
N GLY A 288 21.50 3.62 -0.97
CA GLY A 288 22.11 3.16 0.28
C GLY A 288 21.61 3.88 1.53
N ARG A 289 21.43 5.20 1.46
CA ARG A 289 20.92 6.02 2.56
C ARG A 289 19.42 6.27 2.51
N GLY A 290 18.74 5.76 1.47
CA GLY A 290 17.29 5.86 1.26
C GLY A 290 16.87 7.14 0.53
N SER A 291 15.74 7.03 -0.16
CA SER A 291 15.18 8.14 -0.97
C SER A 291 14.92 9.42 -0.17
N SER A 292 14.63 9.32 1.13
CA SER A 292 14.40 10.50 1.97
C SER A 292 15.65 11.39 2.08
N LEU A 293 16.86 10.80 2.19
CA LEU A 293 18.08 11.60 2.21
C LEU A 293 18.34 12.28 0.87
N VAL A 294 18.09 11.56 -0.24
CA VAL A 294 18.23 12.13 -1.60
C VAL A 294 17.33 13.36 -1.74
N TRP A 295 16.04 13.25 -1.37
CA TRP A 295 15.11 14.38 -1.44
C TRP A 295 15.43 15.51 -0.49
N ASN A 296 15.83 15.22 0.76
CA ASN A 296 16.27 16.26 1.69
C ASN A 296 17.49 17.01 1.15
N SER A 297 18.41 16.30 0.50
CA SER A 297 19.59 16.90 -0.13
C SER A 297 19.23 17.74 -1.35
N LEU A 298 18.35 17.24 -2.23
CA LEU A 298 17.83 17.97 -3.40
C LEU A 298 17.15 19.29 -3.01
N MET A 299 16.35 19.28 -1.95
CA MET A 299 15.62 20.46 -1.47
C MET A 299 16.51 21.40 -0.62
N GLY A 300 17.59 20.89 -0.08
CA GLY A 300 18.43 21.62 0.86
C GLY A 300 19.71 22.22 0.27
N GLN A 301 20.19 21.73 -0.88
CA GLN A 301 21.38 22.27 -1.53
C GLN A 301 21.03 23.48 -2.40
N THR A 302 21.87 24.50 -2.32
CA THR A 302 21.76 25.67 -3.22
C THR A 302 22.54 25.41 -4.51
N PRO A 303 22.24 26.10 -5.62
CA PRO A 303 22.96 25.90 -6.87
C PRO A 303 24.45 26.24 -6.82
N VAL A 304 24.87 27.03 -5.82
CA VAL A 304 26.23 27.57 -5.68
C VAL A 304 27.04 26.97 -4.51
N SER A 305 26.45 26.03 -3.74
CA SER A 305 27.07 25.53 -2.50
C SER A 305 28.26 24.61 -2.77
N ILE A 306 28.09 23.63 -3.64
CA ILE A 306 29.08 22.62 -4.00
C ILE A 306 28.87 22.17 -5.45
N PRO A 307 29.92 21.77 -6.18
CA PRO A 307 29.75 21.11 -7.47
C PRO A 307 29.23 19.68 -7.28
N LYS A 308 28.74 19.08 -8.36
CA LYS A 308 28.36 17.64 -8.39
C LYS A 308 29.58 16.76 -8.09
N VAL A 309 30.66 16.99 -8.82
CA VAL A 309 31.99 16.38 -8.69
C VAL A 309 32.99 17.44 -9.11
N TYR A 310 34.13 17.55 -8.43
CA TYR A 310 35.19 18.46 -8.86
C TYR A 310 35.81 18.03 -10.19
N SER A 311 36.44 18.95 -10.92
CA SER A 311 37.01 18.68 -12.25
C SER A 311 38.12 17.61 -12.22
N ASN A 312 38.77 17.40 -11.09
CA ASN A 312 39.75 16.33 -10.87
C ASN A 312 39.12 14.97 -10.46
N GLY A 313 37.80 14.87 -10.40
CA GLY A 313 37.07 13.66 -10.02
C GLY A 313 36.83 13.48 -8.51
N TYR A 314 37.27 14.41 -7.67
CA TYR A 314 37.04 14.35 -6.21
C TYR A 314 35.56 14.66 -5.89
N PHE A 315 35.03 13.95 -4.89
CA PHE A 315 33.68 14.22 -4.40
C PHE A 315 33.70 15.35 -3.35
N PRO A 316 32.88 16.39 -3.54
CA PRO A 316 32.80 17.49 -2.60
C PRO A 316 32.19 17.08 -1.27
N ALA A 317 32.73 17.60 -0.18
CA ALA A 317 32.10 17.52 1.14
C ALA A 317 31.05 18.62 1.27
N SER A 318 29.88 18.27 1.81
CA SER A 318 28.88 19.26 2.19
C SER A 318 29.29 20.00 3.45
N GLU A 319 29.02 21.29 3.52
CA GLU A 319 29.22 22.10 4.74
C GLU A 319 28.11 21.80 5.78
N TYR A 320 27.04 21.13 5.38
CA TYR A 320 25.90 20.77 6.24
C TYR A 320 26.09 19.38 6.84
N ASN A 321 25.29 19.09 7.87
CA ASN A 321 25.26 17.76 8.46
C ASN A 321 24.84 16.73 7.40
N GLU A 322 25.72 15.79 7.09
CA GLU A 322 25.55 14.74 6.07
C GLU A 322 24.32 13.85 6.28
N ASN A 323 23.77 13.81 7.50
CA ASN A 323 22.56 13.06 7.79
C ASN A 323 21.29 13.73 7.26
N TYR A 324 21.33 15.04 6.99
CA TYR A 324 20.15 15.81 6.54
C TYR A 324 20.34 16.46 5.17
N ARG A 325 21.56 16.87 4.82
CA ARG A 325 21.88 17.59 3.58
C ARG A 325 23.23 17.15 3.06
N ASP A 326 23.22 16.13 2.22
CA ASP A 326 24.44 15.65 1.55
C ASP A 326 24.52 16.23 0.13
N ASN A 327 25.60 15.93 -0.58
CA ASN A 327 25.66 16.07 -2.02
C ASN A 327 24.61 15.11 -2.63
N PRO A 328 23.60 15.62 -3.39
CA PRO A 328 22.53 14.76 -3.92
C PRO A 328 23.03 13.65 -4.83
N TRP A 329 24.11 13.91 -5.61
CA TRP A 329 24.72 12.90 -6.48
C TRP A 329 25.36 11.77 -5.66
N ILE A 330 26.07 12.11 -4.60
CA ILE A 330 26.66 11.13 -3.69
C ILE A 330 25.55 10.34 -2.99
N ALA A 331 24.56 11.03 -2.46
CA ALA A 331 23.43 10.40 -1.76
C ALA A 331 22.68 9.39 -2.65
N SER A 332 22.50 9.70 -3.94
CA SER A 332 21.78 8.83 -4.88
C SER A 332 22.63 7.72 -5.48
N THR A 333 23.96 7.91 -5.67
CA THR A 333 24.77 6.98 -6.45
C THR A 333 25.93 6.33 -5.70
N GLN A 334 26.52 7.00 -4.67
CA GLN A 334 27.79 6.58 -4.06
C GLN A 334 27.65 5.94 -2.68
N THR A 335 26.44 5.82 -2.14
CA THR A 335 26.23 5.34 -0.76
C THR A 335 25.91 3.85 -0.66
N GLY A 336 25.96 3.10 -1.75
CA GLY A 336 25.58 1.70 -1.81
C GLY A 336 24.09 1.52 -2.12
N TYR A 337 23.47 0.46 -1.59
CA TYR A 337 22.05 0.16 -1.85
C TYR A 337 21.40 -0.58 -0.70
N ARG A 338 20.06 -0.53 -0.67
CA ARG A 338 19.19 -1.29 0.24
C ARG A 338 18.25 -2.15 -0.57
N GLN A 339 18.00 -3.36 -0.08
CA GLN A 339 17.03 -4.27 -0.66
C GLN A 339 16.09 -4.78 0.42
N ASN A 340 14.80 -4.68 0.17
CA ASN A 340 13.76 -5.28 1.00
C ASN A 340 13.03 -6.35 0.20
N TRP A 341 12.84 -7.51 0.82
CA TRP A 341 12.04 -8.60 0.30
C TRP A 341 10.87 -8.84 1.23
N THR A 342 9.66 -8.88 0.70
CA THR A 342 8.47 -9.29 1.44
C THR A 342 7.89 -10.51 0.76
N ASN A 343 7.67 -11.56 1.53
CA ASN A 343 7.05 -12.80 1.07
C ASN A 343 5.82 -13.07 1.94
N GLN A 344 4.66 -13.17 1.28
CA GLN A 344 3.39 -13.42 1.93
C GLN A 344 2.72 -14.63 1.31
N ILE A 345 2.18 -15.49 2.16
CA ILE A 345 1.36 -16.63 1.78
C ILE A 345 0.07 -16.55 2.57
N GLN A 346 -1.05 -16.66 1.89
CA GLN A 346 -2.39 -16.60 2.45
C GLN A 346 -3.15 -17.85 2.03
N THR A 347 -3.75 -18.53 3.00
CA THR A 347 -4.56 -19.72 2.76
C THR A 347 -5.93 -19.54 3.37
N ASN A 348 -6.95 -20.03 2.71
CA ASN A 348 -8.31 -20.04 3.21
C ASN A 348 -9.05 -21.29 2.79
N VAL A 349 -9.83 -21.81 3.72
CA VAL A 349 -10.75 -22.92 3.50
C VAL A 349 -12.12 -22.49 3.98
N THR A 350 -13.13 -22.61 3.13
CA THR A 350 -14.53 -22.31 3.47
C THR A 350 -15.39 -23.51 3.16
N LEU A 351 -16.07 -24.01 4.18
CA LEU A 351 -17.07 -25.07 4.06
C LEU A 351 -18.48 -24.45 4.09
N ASN A 352 -19.24 -24.67 3.05
CA ASN A 352 -20.64 -24.26 2.96
C ASN A 352 -21.51 -25.51 2.99
N GLN A 353 -22.34 -25.66 4.02
CA GLN A 353 -23.24 -26.80 4.21
C GLN A 353 -24.70 -26.32 4.24
N LYS A 354 -25.51 -26.73 3.27
CA LYS A 354 -26.96 -26.58 3.33
C LYS A 354 -27.53 -27.57 4.35
N LEU A 355 -28.37 -27.08 5.23
CA LEU A 355 -29.00 -27.83 6.31
C LEU A 355 -30.52 -27.90 6.12
N ASP A 356 -30.99 -27.93 4.86
CA ASP A 356 -32.43 -28.00 4.51
C ASP A 356 -33.10 -29.26 5.08
N PHE A 357 -32.31 -30.31 5.40
CA PHE A 357 -32.80 -31.52 6.07
C PHE A 357 -33.21 -31.25 7.54
N ILE A 358 -32.75 -30.16 8.17
CA ILE A 358 -33.20 -29.73 9.50
C ILE A 358 -34.39 -28.76 9.32
N THR A 359 -34.19 -27.71 8.55
CA THR A 359 -35.25 -26.76 8.18
C THR A 359 -34.85 -26.05 6.88
N GLU A 360 -35.82 -25.84 6.01
CA GLU A 360 -35.67 -25.18 4.72
C GLU A 360 -35.05 -23.78 4.90
N GLY A 361 -33.99 -23.48 4.11
CA GLY A 361 -33.31 -22.21 4.12
C GLY A 361 -32.25 -22.05 5.21
N LEU A 362 -31.93 -23.11 5.97
CA LEU A 362 -30.84 -23.14 6.93
C LEU A 362 -29.53 -23.52 6.23
N LYS A 363 -28.45 -22.79 6.52
CA LYS A 363 -27.12 -23.01 5.96
C LYS A 363 -26.06 -22.74 7.04
N PHE A 364 -25.07 -23.60 7.11
CA PHE A 364 -23.85 -23.38 7.92
C PHE A 364 -22.69 -23.00 7.01
N ILE A 365 -21.84 -22.05 7.46
CA ILE A 365 -20.59 -21.67 6.82
C ILE A 365 -19.50 -21.70 7.88
N GLY A 366 -18.44 -22.49 7.61
CA GLY A 366 -17.23 -22.50 8.42
C GLY A 366 -16.07 -21.99 7.61
N ARG A 367 -15.26 -21.07 8.17
CA ARG A 367 -14.07 -20.52 7.53
C ARG A 367 -12.84 -20.71 8.42
N PHE A 368 -11.75 -21.10 7.79
CA PHE A 368 -10.44 -21.14 8.41
C PHE A 368 -9.42 -20.47 7.51
N GLY A 369 -8.58 -19.61 8.07
CA GLY A 369 -7.49 -18.92 7.38
C GLY A 369 -6.18 -19.05 8.14
N TYR A 370 -5.09 -19.17 7.37
CA TYR A 370 -3.73 -19.18 7.88
C TYR A 370 -2.84 -18.37 6.96
N ASP A 371 -2.35 -17.25 7.45
CA ASP A 371 -1.54 -16.32 6.70
C ASP A 371 -0.16 -16.15 7.35
N THR A 372 0.88 -16.08 6.52
CA THR A 372 2.24 -15.74 6.95
C THR A 372 2.76 -14.56 6.15
N ASN A 373 3.43 -13.66 6.82
CA ASN A 373 4.11 -12.54 6.19
C ASN A 373 5.54 -12.45 6.73
N ASN A 374 6.53 -12.49 5.83
CA ASN A 374 7.93 -12.42 6.17
C ASN A 374 8.59 -11.30 5.35
N SER A 375 9.29 -10.41 6.03
CA SER A 375 10.05 -9.33 5.41
C SER A 375 11.51 -9.44 5.82
N ASN A 376 12.41 -9.34 4.84
CA ASN A 376 13.86 -9.36 5.04
C ASN A 376 14.47 -8.15 4.37
N TYR A 377 15.48 -7.56 4.99
CA TYR A 377 16.25 -6.48 4.37
C TYR A 377 17.74 -6.81 4.36
N ILE A 378 18.42 -6.31 3.36
CA ILE A 378 19.87 -6.31 3.22
C ILE A 378 20.28 -4.89 2.86
N ASN A 379 21.11 -4.28 3.71
CA ASN A 379 21.70 -2.97 3.46
C ASN A 379 23.19 -3.16 3.17
N LYS A 380 23.65 -2.66 2.05
CA LYS A 380 25.07 -2.60 1.69
C LYS A 380 25.44 -1.12 1.55
N LEU A 381 26.16 -0.60 2.55
CA LEU A 381 26.43 0.81 2.71
C LEU A 381 27.91 1.09 2.55
N LYS A 382 28.24 2.16 1.83
CA LYS A 382 29.58 2.71 1.70
C LYS A 382 29.53 4.23 1.69
N ALA A 383 30.67 4.89 1.83
CA ALA A 383 30.81 6.32 1.58
C ALA A 383 32.13 6.60 0.85
N PRO A 384 32.14 7.45 -0.18
CA PRO A 384 33.38 7.83 -0.85
C PRO A 384 34.20 8.79 0.00
N GLU A 385 35.49 8.93 -0.31
CA GLU A 385 36.27 10.06 0.19
C GLU A 385 35.64 11.38 -0.19
N ARG A 386 35.76 12.38 0.69
CA ARG A 386 35.20 13.70 0.46
C ARG A 386 36.22 14.78 0.70
N TRP A 387 36.23 15.76 -0.17
CA TRP A 387 37.21 16.79 -0.26
C TRP A 387 36.54 18.17 -0.25
N LYS A 388 37.28 19.17 0.26
CA LYS A 388 36.90 20.56 0.13
C LYS A 388 38.00 21.27 -0.65
N ALA A 389 37.64 22.02 -1.68
CA ALA A 389 38.53 22.92 -2.38
C ALA A 389 38.80 24.14 -1.49
N GLU A 390 40.07 24.48 -1.30
CA GLU A 390 40.47 25.72 -0.67
C GLU A 390 40.30 26.88 -1.67
N ARG A 391 40.01 28.08 -1.17
CA ARG A 391 39.77 29.26 -2.04
C ARG A 391 41.07 29.89 -2.52
N PHE A 392 42.12 29.10 -2.73
CA PHE A 392 43.38 29.54 -3.31
C PHE A 392 43.97 28.45 -4.20
N ARG A 393 44.87 28.89 -5.07
CA ARG A 393 45.59 28.03 -6.01
C ARG A 393 47.05 27.97 -5.64
N ASP A 394 47.70 26.84 -5.95
CA ASP A 394 49.14 26.69 -5.75
C ASP A 394 49.93 27.51 -6.78
N SER A 395 51.28 27.45 -6.70
CA SER A 395 52.18 28.14 -7.61
C SER A 395 52.06 27.72 -9.08
N GLU A 396 51.44 26.57 -9.33
CA GLU A 396 51.19 26.02 -10.67
C GLU A 396 49.78 26.37 -11.19
N GLY A 397 48.98 27.05 -10.36
CA GLY A 397 47.60 27.44 -10.70
C GLY A 397 46.55 26.37 -10.42
N ASN A 398 46.89 25.23 -9.80
CA ASN A 398 45.95 24.18 -9.45
C ASN A 398 45.23 24.50 -8.14
N LEU A 399 43.94 24.09 -8.04
CA LEU A 399 43.22 24.17 -6.77
C LEU A 399 43.83 23.24 -5.74
N VAL A 400 43.92 23.73 -4.52
CA VAL A 400 44.37 22.97 -3.34
C VAL A 400 43.15 22.32 -2.70
N PHE A 401 43.26 21.02 -2.43
CA PHE A 401 42.17 20.23 -1.84
C PHE A 401 42.55 19.72 -0.46
N LYS A 402 41.62 19.84 0.48
CA LYS A 402 41.72 19.25 1.81
C LYS A 402 40.76 18.08 1.93
N ARG A 403 41.24 16.88 2.26
CA ARG A 403 40.40 15.74 2.57
C ARG A 403 39.69 15.95 3.91
N LEU A 404 38.36 15.85 3.93
CA LEU A 404 37.53 15.98 5.12
C LEU A 404 37.07 14.63 5.67
N ASN A 405 36.72 13.71 4.76
CA ASN A 405 36.24 12.39 5.14
C ASN A 405 37.03 11.30 4.40
N GLU A 406 37.31 10.21 5.08
CA GLU A 406 37.94 9.03 4.49
C GLU A 406 36.90 8.13 3.82
N GLU A 407 37.36 7.33 2.87
CA GLU A 407 36.50 6.29 2.27
C GLU A 407 36.05 5.29 3.34
N GLN A 408 34.75 5.03 3.36
CA GLN A 408 34.19 3.91 4.09
C GLN A 408 33.89 2.78 3.12
N LYS A 409 34.63 1.68 3.23
CA LYS A 409 34.41 0.48 2.44
C LYS A 409 33.01 -0.08 2.68
N MET A 410 32.49 -0.81 1.70
CA MET A 410 31.16 -1.37 1.77
C MET A 410 31.01 -2.31 2.97
N THR A 411 30.04 -1.99 3.82
CA THR A 411 29.60 -2.81 4.95
C THR A 411 28.24 -3.44 4.65
N GLN A 412 27.91 -4.52 5.33
CA GLN A 412 26.63 -5.20 5.17
C GLN A 412 25.93 -5.31 6.52
N SER A 413 24.64 -5.01 6.53
CA SER A 413 23.73 -5.38 7.62
C SER A 413 22.47 -6.05 7.03
N ALA A 414 21.91 -6.98 7.78
CA ALA A 414 20.70 -7.69 7.38
C ALA A 414 19.81 -7.90 8.60
N GLY A 415 18.52 -8.03 8.35
CA GLY A 415 17.53 -8.34 9.37
C GLY A 415 16.19 -8.63 8.71
N GLY A 416 15.16 -8.76 9.52
CA GLY A 416 13.83 -9.04 9.00
C GLY A 416 12.78 -8.98 10.10
N SER A 417 11.55 -9.23 9.71
CA SER A 417 10.40 -9.40 10.58
C SER A 417 9.52 -10.50 10.00
N GLY A 418 8.71 -11.11 10.84
CA GLY A 418 7.74 -12.11 10.41
C GLY A 418 6.54 -12.09 11.33
N ASP A 419 5.39 -12.37 10.77
CA ASP A 419 4.16 -12.58 11.51
C ASP A 419 3.33 -13.73 10.93
N ARG A 420 2.48 -14.29 11.77
CA ARG A 420 1.52 -15.32 11.46
C ARG A 420 0.16 -14.88 11.95
N HIS A 421 -0.86 -15.07 11.13
CA HIS A 421 -2.24 -14.76 11.45
C HIS A 421 -3.11 -15.99 11.21
N GLU A 422 -3.81 -16.43 12.27
CA GLU A 422 -4.76 -17.53 12.26
C GLU A 422 -6.16 -16.97 12.44
N PHE A 423 -7.10 -17.45 11.65
CA PHE A 423 -8.48 -16.98 11.66
C PHE A 423 -9.45 -18.17 11.61
N PHE A 424 -10.47 -18.11 12.44
CA PHE A 424 -11.58 -19.06 12.44
C PHE A 424 -12.91 -18.33 12.53
N GLU A 425 -13.89 -18.77 11.74
CA GLU A 425 -15.24 -18.23 11.75
C GLU A 425 -16.28 -19.32 11.51
N ALA A 426 -17.40 -19.26 12.22
CA ALA A 426 -18.54 -20.11 12.05
C ALA A 426 -19.82 -19.26 11.96
N GLU A 427 -20.61 -19.47 10.91
CA GLU A 427 -21.84 -18.73 10.66
C GLU A 427 -23.01 -19.68 10.49
N LEU A 428 -24.16 -19.30 11.03
CA LEU A 428 -25.44 -19.96 10.81
C LEU A 428 -26.39 -18.97 10.12
N HIS A 429 -26.79 -19.28 8.92
CA HIS A 429 -27.69 -18.49 8.09
C HIS A 429 -29.05 -19.14 8.02
N TYR A 430 -30.10 -18.37 8.18
CA TYR A 430 -31.48 -18.79 7.97
C TYR A 430 -32.18 -17.78 7.09
N ASN A 431 -32.72 -18.22 5.92
CA ASN A 431 -33.46 -17.38 5.01
C ASN A 431 -34.70 -18.14 4.52
N ARG A 432 -35.91 -17.62 4.85
CA ARG A 432 -37.15 -18.25 4.45
C ARG A 432 -38.24 -17.24 4.13
N VAL A 433 -39.10 -17.62 3.16
CA VAL A 433 -40.28 -16.84 2.80
C VAL A 433 -41.51 -17.56 3.32
N PHE A 434 -42.28 -16.88 4.16
CA PHE A 434 -43.54 -17.40 4.68
C PHE A 434 -44.72 -16.72 3.95
N ASN A 435 -45.74 -17.49 3.64
CA ASN A 435 -47.00 -17.04 2.98
C ASN A 435 -46.74 -16.15 1.74
N LYS A 436 -45.64 -16.38 1.00
CA LYS A 436 -45.21 -15.61 -0.19
C LYS A 436 -44.90 -14.12 0.05
N HIS A 437 -45.12 -13.59 1.25
CA HIS A 437 -45.05 -12.15 1.55
C HIS A 437 -44.11 -11.79 2.69
N HIS A 438 -43.82 -12.71 3.60
CA HIS A 438 -42.97 -12.44 4.76
C HIS A 438 -41.59 -13.05 4.55
N HIS A 439 -40.62 -12.22 4.30
CA HIS A 439 -39.23 -12.64 4.12
C HIS A 439 -38.51 -12.46 5.46
N VAL A 440 -38.02 -13.54 6.04
CA VAL A 440 -37.27 -13.57 7.28
C VAL A 440 -35.84 -14.02 6.99
N GLY A 441 -34.88 -13.24 7.42
CA GLY A 441 -33.46 -13.58 7.34
C GLY A 441 -32.80 -13.44 8.72
N SER A 442 -31.90 -14.36 9.03
CA SER A 442 -31.06 -14.30 10.23
C SER A 442 -29.67 -14.82 9.91
N VAL A 443 -28.67 -14.17 10.46
CA VAL A 443 -27.29 -14.64 10.48
C VAL A 443 -26.77 -14.52 11.91
N LEU A 444 -26.23 -15.61 12.42
CA LEU A 444 -25.47 -15.65 13.67
C LEU A 444 -24.04 -16.03 13.32
N LYS A 445 -23.09 -15.33 13.85
CA LYS A 445 -21.68 -15.44 13.48
C LYS A 445 -20.80 -15.45 14.73
N TYR A 446 -19.91 -16.41 14.82
CA TYR A 446 -18.82 -16.46 15.78
C TYR A 446 -17.50 -16.38 15.04
N ASN A 447 -16.56 -15.55 15.49
CA ASN A 447 -15.23 -15.47 14.94
C ASN A 447 -14.17 -15.29 16.01
N GLN A 448 -12.98 -15.77 15.70
CA GLN A 448 -11.77 -15.51 16.47
C GLN A 448 -10.57 -15.40 15.56
N ASP A 449 -9.62 -14.55 15.92
CA ASP A 449 -8.34 -14.43 15.24
C ASP A 449 -7.18 -14.25 16.22
N SER A 450 -6.01 -14.65 15.78
CA SER A 450 -4.77 -14.56 16.55
C SER A 450 -3.62 -14.18 15.62
N LYS A 451 -2.98 -13.05 15.90
CA LYS A 451 -1.80 -12.57 15.19
C LYS A 451 -0.59 -12.57 16.11
N ILE A 452 0.49 -13.25 15.70
CA ILE A 452 1.73 -13.36 16.48
C ILE A 452 2.93 -12.97 15.63
N ARG A 453 3.86 -12.24 16.21
CA ARG A 453 5.17 -12.00 15.61
C ARG A 453 6.03 -13.25 15.77
N THR A 454 6.69 -13.70 14.68
CA THR A 454 7.43 -14.97 14.63
C THR A 454 8.95 -14.80 14.55
N TYR A 455 9.42 -13.58 14.24
CA TYR A 455 10.84 -13.30 14.06
C TYR A 455 11.20 -11.90 14.54
N ASN A 456 12.42 -11.74 15.05
CA ASN A 456 12.97 -10.46 15.55
C ASN A 456 12.10 -9.84 16.65
N LEU A 457 11.88 -10.61 17.71
CA LEU A 457 11.01 -10.22 18.84
C LEU A 457 11.60 -9.09 19.67
N GLY A 458 12.94 -8.86 19.62
CA GLY A 458 13.65 -7.93 20.49
C GLY A 458 13.58 -8.39 21.96
N ASP A 459 13.82 -7.46 22.86
CA ASP A 459 13.87 -7.72 24.32
C ASP A 459 12.53 -7.45 25.02
N ASP A 460 11.55 -6.88 24.33
CA ASP A 460 10.22 -6.63 24.89
C ASP A 460 9.33 -7.89 24.79
N LEU A 461 8.99 -8.45 25.94
CA LEU A 461 8.13 -9.63 26.06
C LEU A 461 6.76 -9.47 25.39
N LYS A 462 6.26 -8.24 25.24
CA LYS A 462 5.00 -7.96 24.55
C LYS A 462 5.02 -8.39 23.09
N ASN A 463 6.18 -8.38 22.45
CA ASN A 463 6.33 -8.81 21.06
C ASN A 463 6.12 -10.32 20.86
N SER A 464 6.23 -11.13 21.91
CA SER A 464 5.99 -12.58 21.89
C SER A 464 4.54 -12.95 22.23
N VAL A 465 3.75 -12.00 22.71
CA VAL A 465 2.32 -12.23 23.05
C VAL A 465 1.48 -12.06 21.79
N PRO A 466 0.65 -13.06 21.42
CA PRO A 466 -0.26 -12.91 20.30
C PRO A 466 -1.32 -11.86 20.56
N VAL A 467 -1.67 -11.08 19.56
CA VAL A 467 -2.85 -10.19 19.60
C VAL A 467 -4.06 -11.00 19.16
N ARG A 468 -5.07 -11.09 20.03
CA ARG A 468 -6.27 -11.92 19.83
C ARG A 468 -7.53 -11.08 19.82
N HIS A 469 -8.45 -11.46 18.94
CA HIS A 469 -9.81 -10.93 18.91
C HIS A 469 -10.80 -12.09 18.93
N GLN A 470 -11.95 -11.84 19.53
CA GLN A 470 -13.06 -12.78 19.56
C GLN A 470 -14.37 -12.01 19.41
N GLY A 471 -15.32 -12.57 18.69
CA GLY A 471 -16.59 -11.90 18.50
C GLY A 471 -17.75 -12.87 18.30
N PHE A 472 -18.90 -12.44 18.80
CA PHE A 472 -20.20 -13.00 18.46
C PHE A 472 -21.06 -11.88 17.88
N SER A 473 -21.62 -12.08 16.71
CA SER A 473 -22.44 -11.06 16.05
C SER A 473 -23.65 -11.68 15.39
N GLY A 474 -24.63 -10.85 15.13
CA GLY A 474 -25.84 -11.32 14.49
C GLY A 474 -26.54 -10.23 13.70
N ARG A 475 -27.33 -10.68 12.73
CA ARG A 475 -28.21 -9.86 11.93
C ARG A 475 -29.55 -10.53 11.82
N PHE A 476 -30.63 -9.77 12.02
CA PHE A 476 -32.00 -10.18 11.79
C PHE A 476 -32.63 -9.23 10.80
N THR A 477 -33.23 -9.78 9.75
CA THR A 477 -33.88 -9.01 8.70
C THR A 477 -35.31 -9.50 8.51
N TYR A 478 -36.20 -8.56 8.35
CA TYR A 478 -37.59 -8.85 8.01
C TYR A 478 -38.04 -7.88 6.92
N ASN A 479 -38.68 -8.39 5.87
CA ASN A 479 -39.42 -7.54 4.95
C ASN A 479 -40.79 -8.12 4.60
N TRP A 480 -41.76 -7.23 4.41
CA TRP A 480 -43.11 -7.57 3.98
C TRP A 480 -43.32 -7.09 2.54
N LYS A 481 -43.55 -8.03 1.64
CA LYS A 481 -43.80 -7.79 0.22
C LYS A 481 -42.78 -6.90 -0.50
N TYR A 482 -41.55 -6.82 -0.02
CA TYR A 482 -40.52 -5.84 -0.47
C TYR A 482 -40.96 -4.37 -0.35
N ARG A 483 -41.93 -4.08 0.53
CA ARG A 483 -42.40 -2.71 0.83
C ARG A 483 -41.77 -2.15 2.08
N TYR A 484 -41.84 -2.87 3.19
CA TYR A 484 -41.33 -2.45 4.48
C TYR A 484 -40.18 -3.37 4.90
N PHE A 485 -39.07 -2.77 5.28
CA PHE A 485 -37.84 -3.45 5.67
C PHE A 485 -37.46 -3.06 7.10
N VAL A 486 -37.08 -4.04 7.89
CA VAL A 486 -36.55 -3.85 9.25
C VAL A 486 -35.32 -4.70 9.40
N ASN A 487 -34.20 -4.10 9.83
CA ASN A 487 -32.96 -4.80 10.11
C ASN A 487 -32.49 -4.46 11.51
N PHE A 488 -32.06 -5.48 12.23
CA PHE A 488 -31.38 -5.36 13.51
C PHE A 488 -30.04 -6.07 13.41
N ASN A 489 -28.96 -5.37 13.69
CA ASN A 489 -27.61 -5.89 13.70
C ASN A 489 -27.01 -5.69 15.10
N PHE A 490 -26.20 -6.63 15.54
CA PHE A 490 -25.39 -6.47 16.74
C PHE A 490 -24.04 -7.13 16.61
N GLY A 491 -23.05 -6.57 17.27
CA GLY A 491 -21.73 -7.16 17.50
C GLY A 491 -21.43 -7.17 18.99
N TYR A 492 -21.00 -8.30 19.51
CA TYR A 492 -20.41 -8.44 20.83
C TYR A 492 -18.99 -8.91 20.64
N THR A 493 -18.04 -7.98 20.65
CA THR A 493 -16.65 -8.22 20.25
C THR A 493 -15.68 -7.82 21.34
N GLY A 494 -14.61 -8.58 21.47
CA GLY A 494 -13.59 -8.37 22.48
C GLY A 494 -12.18 -8.47 21.94
N SER A 495 -11.26 -7.81 22.64
CA SER A 495 -9.82 -7.83 22.40
C SER A 495 -9.07 -7.89 23.72
N GLU A 496 -7.98 -8.65 23.75
CA GLU A 496 -7.10 -8.70 24.92
C GLU A 496 -6.26 -7.42 25.13
N ASN A 497 -6.34 -6.46 24.22
CA ASN A 497 -5.73 -5.13 24.42
C ASN A 497 -6.40 -4.32 25.54
N PHE A 498 -7.59 -4.74 26.00
CA PHE A 498 -8.31 -4.10 27.08
C PHE A 498 -8.12 -4.85 28.41
N ALA A 499 -8.22 -4.13 29.51
CA ALA A 499 -8.11 -4.69 30.85
C ALA A 499 -9.14 -5.81 31.10
N VAL A 500 -8.76 -6.81 31.89
CA VAL A 500 -9.64 -7.91 32.30
C VAL A 500 -10.94 -7.35 32.89
N GLY A 501 -12.08 -7.84 32.42
CA GLY A 501 -13.41 -7.35 32.77
C GLY A 501 -13.98 -6.28 31.83
N ASN A 502 -13.14 -5.60 31.04
CA ASN A 502 -13.56 -4.58 30.05
C ASN A 502 -13.20 -4.98 28.61
N GLN A 503 -12.92 -6.24 28.38
CA GLN A 503 -12.43 -6.73 27.10
C GLN A 503 -13.49 -6.76 26.00
N PHE A 504 -14.77 -6.84 26.36
CA PHE A 504 -15.88 -6.99 25.43
C PHE A 504 -16.78 -5.76 25.39
N GLY A 505 -17.18 -5.34 24.20
CA GLY A 505 -18.15 -4.29 23.93
C GLY A 505 -19.35 -4.80 23.14
N PHE A 506 -20.54 -4.23 23.41
CA PHE A 506 -21.77 -4.51 22.67
C PHE A 506 -22.12 -3.35 21.74
N PHE A 507 -22.34 -3.64 20.47
CA PHE A 507 -22.53 -2.66 19.40
C PHE A 507 -23.83 -2.96 18.63
N PRO A 508 -25.00 -2.49 19.11
CA PRO A 508 -26.27 -2.67 18.41
C PRO A 508 -26.47 -1.62 17.32
N ALA A 509 -27.14 -2.00 16.24
CA ALA A 509 -27.61 -1.08 15.21
C ALA A 509 -28.99 -1.52 14.68
N PHE A 510 -29.83 -0.54 14.38
CA PHE A 510 -31.18 -0.75 13.88
C PHE A 510 -31.41 0.13 12.65
N SER A 511 -32.07 -0.42 11.62
CA SER A 511 -32.44 0.34 10.44
C SER A 511 -33.79 -0.09 9.89
N MET A 512 -34.51 0.85 9.29
CA MET A 512 -35.80 0.64 8.62
C MET A 512 -35.76 1.30 7.25
N ALA A 513 -36.50 0.73 6.30
CA ALA A 513 -36.71 1.32 4.99
C ALA A 513 -38.13 1.04 4.47
N TRP A 514 -38.62 1.95 3.65
CA TRP A 514 -39.91 1.85 2.99
C TRP A 514 -39.72 2.06 1.48
N ASN A 515 -40.15 1.09 0.70
CA ASN A 515 -40.15 1.16 -0.75
C ASN A 515 -41.53 1.68 -1.24
N ILE A 516 -41.61 2.98 -1.45
CA ILE A 516 -42.83 3.69 -1.83
C ILE A 516 -43.30 3.24 -3.25
N ALA A 517 -42.39 2.83 -4.12
CA ALA A 517 -42.69 2.45 -5.50
C ALA A 517 -43.50 1.13 -5.61
N GLU A 518 -43.54 0.32 -4.56
CA GLU A 518 -44.25 -0.96 -4.51
C GLU A 518 -45.61 -0.83 -3.77
N GLU A 519 -46.02 0.35 -3.40
CA GLU A 519 -47.32 0.61 -2.77
C GLU A 519 -48.41 0.90 -3.81
#